data_cd2f746a1d1e3b9e6c5fe8bc4e6d07b1
#
_entry.id   cd2f746a1d1e3b9e6c5fe8bc4e6d07b1
#
_cell.length_a   1.000
_cell.length_b   1.000
_cell.length_c   1.000
_cell.angle_alpha   90.00
_cell.angle_beta   90.00
_cell.angle_gamma   90.00
#
_symmetry.space_group_name_H-M   'P 1'
#
loop_
_entity.id
_entity.type
_entity.pdbx_description
1 polymer ?
#
loop_
_entity_poly.entity_id
_entity_poly.type
_entity_poly.pdbx_seq_one_letter_code
_entity_poly.pdbx_strand_id
1 'polypeptide(L)'
;NITTDYLIWNRSVTGGPDGNTIHMVALTEPVGTNWAGSLYQGLNGALLYFRSLDGGNYWDIDTMILPGLDSSQFLGFGGDNYAITAKGSTVAIAYFNGWADSFILKSTDNGDNWTKTNFIDFPVDLYATDDGLDMDSDGSPDTIFSTSGSGAVLIDNNDMVHVTYGNNRLLDADLSDGSWSYFPGTNGLMYWNESMGSGTAGGTMVSASLWDHDNGLYIAQTEDLDQSGAIELSVNGGGNYGSGMTTFPNMGIDANGGIWVSYSTIVEGVTNGDQDFRHIHITKSTDGGTTWSASVDVTPHDDWGGMQECVYGSMYPVVDDKIRMVYQKDFE
;
A
#
# COMPACT_ATOMS: atom_id res chain seq x y z
N ASN A 1 -11.02 10.17 27.57
CA ASN A 1 -9.78 10.96 27.51
C ASN A 1 -8.80 10.12 26.72
N ILE A 2 -8.79 10.35 25.45
CA ILE A 2 -7.66 9.93 24.62
C ILE A 2 -6.46 10.64 25.22
N THR A 3 -5.43 9.89 25.49
CA THR A 3 -4.12 10.26 26.00
C THR A 3 -3.67 11.66 25.59
N THR A 4 -2.65 12.19 26.18
CA THR A 4 -1.96 13.42 25.77
C THR A 4 -1.39 13.36 24.36
N ASP A 5 -1.48 12.18 23.69
CA ASP A 5 -0.95 11.93 22.37
C ASP A 5 -1.98 12.29 21.30
N TYR A 6 -1.58 13.09 20.33
CA TYR A 6 -2.43 13.50 19.22
C TYR A 6 -2.64 12.32 18.26
N LEU A 7 -3.84 12.24 17.66
CA LEU A 7 -4.12 11.33 16.55
C LEU A 7 -3.72 11.99 15.23
N ILE A 8 -3.02 11.24 14.40
CA ILE A 8 -2.50 11.69 13.11
C ILE A 8 -2.87 10.71 12.01
N TRP A 9 -2.76 11.15 10.76
CA TRP A 9 -3.02 10.35 9.56
C TRP A 9 -4.33 9.58 9.56
N ASN A 10 -5.41 10.23 9.95
CA ASN A 10 -6.73 9.60 9.96
C ASN A 10 -7.23 9.28 8.55
N ARG A 11 -7.84 8.10 8.41
CA ARG A 11 -8.58 7.66 7.23
C ARG A 11 -9.99 7.29 7.66
N SER A 12 -11.00 7.69 6.90
CA SER A 12 -12.38 7.39 7.23
C SER A 12 -13.19 7.01 6.00
N VAL A 13 -14.23 6.22 6.22
CA VAL A 13 -15.18 5.80 5.21
C VAL A 13 -16.58 5.70 5.82
N THR A 14 -17.59 5.92 5.01
CA THR A 14 -18.99 5.71 5.38
C THR A 14 -19.46 4.34 4.93
N GLY A 15 -20.24 3.66 5.77
CA GLY A 15 -20.80 2.34 5.53
C GLY A 15 -22.04 2.12 6.40
N GLY A 16 -22.28 0.86 6.75
CA GLY A 16 -23.43 0.43 7.52
C GLY A 16 -24.65 0.14 6.66
N PRO A 17 -25.67 -0.54 7.23
CA PRO A 17 -26.84 -0.97 6.49
C PRO A 17 -27.68 0.18 5.92
N ASP A 18 -27.59 1.35 6.53
CA ASP A 18 -28.31 2.58 6.13
C ASP A 18 -27.38 3.68 5.58
N GLY A 19 -26.06 3.39 5.45
CA GLY A 19 -25.06 4.34 4.96
C GLY A 19 -24.66 5.42 5.97
N ASN A 20 -25.07 5.30 7.24
CA ASN A 20 -24.84 6.31 8.28
C ASN A 20 -23.68 5.99 9.23
N THR A 21 -23.12 4.78 9.11
CA THR A 21 -21.96 4.41 9.94
C THR A 21 -20.69 5.08 9.40
N ILE A 22 -19.95 5.73 10.29
CA ILE A 22 -18.60 6.22 9.98
C ILE A 22 -17.61 5.26 10.64
N HIS A 23 -16.72 4.71 9.83
CA HIS A 23 -15.55 3.96 10.27
C HIS A 23 -14.31 4.81 10.08
N MET A 24 -13.45 4.88 11.08
CA MET A 24 -12.22 5.66 11.01
C MET A 24 -11.07 4.85 11.63
N VAL A 25 -9.90 4.97 11.03
CA VAL A 25 -8.63 4.56 11.62
C VAL A 25 -7.72 5.76 11.74
N ALA A 26 -6.94 5.80 12.80
CA ALA A 26 -5.96 6.85 13.03
C ALA A 26 -4.76 6.30 13.79
N LEU A 27 -3.62 6.92 13.60
CA LEU A 27 -2.38 6.55 14.29
C LEU A 27 -2.19 7.43 15.52
N THR A 28 -1.70 6.87 16.62
CA THR A 28 -1.16 7.69 17.71
C THR A 28 0.17 8.29 17.27
N GLU A 29 0.50 9.48 17.76
CA GLU A 29 1.77 10.12 17.45
C GLU A 29 2.95 9.24 17.88
N PRO A 30 3.91 8.91 16.97
CA PRO A 30 5.04 8.05 17.30
C PRO A 30 6.02 8.71 18.29
N VAL A 31 6.80 7.88 18.95
CA VAL A 31 8.01 8.32 19.71
C VAL A 31 9.17 8.48 18.73
N GLY A 32 9.83 9.62 18.72
CA GLY A 32 10.99 9.82 17.87
C GLY A 32 11.55 11.24 17.93
N THR A 33 12.62 11.48 17.19
CA THR A 33 13.35 12.76 17.22
C THR A 33 12.51 13.95 16.77
N ASN A 34 11.53 13.71 15.87
CA ASN A 34 10.66 14.74 15.31
C ASN A 34 9.22 14.64 15.82
N TRP A 35 8.95 13.75 16.76
CA TRP A 35 7.61 13.44 17.28
C TRP A 35 7.61 13.50 18.80
N ALA A 36 6.53 13.97 19.39
CA ALA A 36 6.40 14.12 20.85
C ALA A 36 5.50 13.05 21.49
N GLY A 37 5.14 12.03 20.73
CA GLY A 37 4.25 10.95 21.18
C GLY A 37 4.88 10.06 22.27
N SER A 38 4.07 9.17 22.80
CA SER A 38 4.47 8.13 23.76
C SER A 38 3.99 6.76 23.28
N LEU A 39 4.58 5.69 23.83
CA LEU A 39 4.10 4.34 23.50
C LEU A 39 2.65 4.16 23.97
N TYR A 40 1.77 3.78 23.06
CA TYR A 40 0.40 3.44 23.37
C TYR A 40 0.26 1.92 23.53
N GLN A 41 0.05 1.44 24.76
CA GLN A 41 0.00 0.01 25.09
C GLN A 41 1.19 -0.81 24.54
N GLY A 42 2.38 -0.20 24.54
CA GLY A 42 3.61 -0.82 24.06
C GLY A 42 3.91 -0.63 22.57
N LEU A 43 3.02 -0.02 21.79
CA LEU A 43 3.18 0.26 20.37
C LEU A 43 3.77 1.66 20.13
N ASN A 44 4.75 1.76 19.25
CA ASN A 44 5.24 3.03 18.72
C ASN A 44 4.42 3.43 17.49
N GLY A 45 3.42 4.31 17.69
CA GLY A 45 2.37 4.55 16.69
C GLY A 45 1.35 3.41 16.67
N ALA A 46 0.35 3.45 17.54
CA ALA A 46 -0.74 2.47 17.54
C ALA A 46 -1.80 2.83 16.50
N LEU A 47 -2.19 1.86 15.67
CA LEU A 47 -3.31 2.01 14.75
C LEU A 47 -4.61 1.76 15.50
N LEU A 48 -5.41 2.81 15.69
CA LEU A 48 -6.64 2.80 16.47
C LEU A 48 -7.87 2.89 15.56
N TYR A 49 -8.89 2.13 15.90
CA TYR A 49 -10.17 2.13 15.21
C TYR A 49 -11.22 2.88 16.02
N PHE A 50 -12.10 3.57 15.29
CA PHE A 50 -13.22 4.34 15.80
C PHE A 50 -14.46 4.05 14.96
N ARG A 51 -15.64 4.09 15.61
CA ARG A 51 -16.91 3.93 14.91
C ARG A 51 -17.95 4.87 15.46
N SER A 52 -18.77 5.42 14.56
CA SER A 52 -20.02 6.11 14.87
C SER A 52 -21.15 5.50 14.05
N LEU A 53 -22.23 5.11 14.69
CA LEU A 53 -23.41 4.52 14.04
C LEU A 53 -24.44 5.56 13.60
N ASP A 54 -24.24 6.83 13.92
CA ASP A 54 -25.24 7.92 13.77
C ASP A 54 -24.70 9.15 13.01
N GLY A 55 -23.75 8.92 12.09
CA GLY A 55 -23.20 9.98 11.25
C GLY A 55 -22.24 10.94 11.99
N GLY A 56 -21.60 10.46 13.05
CA GLY A 56 -20.59 11.22 13.79
C GLY A 56 -21.10 11.97 15.02
N ASN A 57 -22.40 11.84 15.35
CA ASN A 57 -22.94 12.51 16.54
C ASN A 57 -22.47 11.84 17.85
N TYR A 58 -22.33 10.52 17.82
CA TYR A 58 -21.79 9.73 18.93
C TYR A 58 -20.86 8.65 18.40
N TRP A 59 -19.73 8.45 19.08
CA TRP A 59 -18.75 7.43 18.77
C TRP A 59 -18.90 6.30 19.79
N ASP A 60 -19.45 5.16 19.35
CA ASP A 60 -19.71 3.99 20.20
C ASP A 60 -18.44 3.12 20.37
N ILE A 61 -17.53 3.18 19.40
CA ILE A 61 -16.16 2.67 19.53
C ILE A 61 -15.20 3.85 19.47
N ASP A 62 -14.33 3.93 20.46
CA ASP A 62 -13.35 5.00 20.65
C ASP A 62 -12.02 4.37 21.06
N THR A 63 -10.95 4.63 20.28
CA THR A 63 -9.57 4.18 20.58
C THR A 63 -9.38 2.65 20.72
N MET A 64 -10.04 1.87 19.88
CA MET A 64 -9.91 0.42 19.92
C MET A 64 -8.66 -0.06 19.14
N ILE A 65 -7.77 -0.81 19.79
CA ILE A 65 -6.80 -1.66 19.09
C ILE A 65 -7.55 -2.88 18.55
N LEU A 66 -7.52 -3.08 17.23
CA LEU A 66 -8.18 -4.21 16.59
C LEU A 66 -7.46 -5.53 16.90
N PRO A 67 -8.15 -6.69 16.86
CA PRO A 67 -7.55 -7.98 17.17
C PRO A 67 -6.31 -8.29 16.33
N GLY A 68 -5.22 -8.70 16.99
CA GLY A 68 -3.97 -9.05 16.34
C GLY A 68 -3.10 -7.84 15.95
N LEU A 69 -3.39 -6.64 16.47
CA LEU A 69 -2.59 -5.42 16.26
C LEU A 69 -1.88 -4.95 17.55
N ASP A 70 -1.78 -5.77 18.54
CA ASP A 70 -1.14 -5.42 19.81
C ASP A 70 0.39 -5.57 19.76
N SER A 71 1.06 -5.12 20.82
CA SER A 71 2.53 -5.11 20.94
C SER A 71 3.17 -6.49 21.07
N SER A 72 2.41 -7.57 21.12
CA SER A 72 2.96 -8.93 21.00
C SER A 72 3.21 -9.35 19.55
N GLN A 73 2.64 -8.61 18.59
CA GLN A 73 2.72 -8.89 17.16
C GLN A 73 3.47 -7.79 16.39
N PHE A 74 3.40 -6.54 16.85
CA PHE A 74 3.96 -5.39 16.15
C PHE A 74 4.74 -4.47 17.11
N LEU A 75 5.82 -3.86 16.62
CA LEU A 75 6.51 -2.78 17.31
C LEU A 75 5.73 -1.46 17.22
N GLY A 76 4.99 -1.27 16.15
CA GLY A 76 4.18 -0.09 15.87
C GLY A 76 3.76 -0.04 14.40
N PHE A 77 3.08 1.04 14.02
CA PHE A 77 2.52 1.23 12.70
C PHE A 77 2.99 2.55 12.09
N GLY A 78 3.16 2.58 10.76
CA GLY A 78 3.55 3.76 10.01
C GLY A 78 2.34 4.56 9.50
N GLY A 79 2.47 5.87 9.44
CA GLY A 79 1.52 6.73 8.74
C GLY A 79 1.54 6.44 7.24
N ASP A 80 0.42 6.67 6.57
CA ASP A 80 0.20 6.43 5.14
C ASP A 80 0.22 4.97 4.68
N ASN A 81 0.55 4.03 5.57
CA ASN A 81 0.70 2.61 5.25
C ASN A 81 -0.61 1.82 5.36
N TYR A 82 -1.74 2.47 5.46
CA TYR A 82 -3.03 1.80 5.59
C TYR A 82 -4.11 2.43 4.73
N ALA A 83 -5.08 1.61 4.35
CA ALA A 83 -6.28 2.02 3.64
C ALA A 83 -7.52 1.41 4.30
N ILE A 84 -8.67 2.07 4.17
CA ILE A 84 -9.96 1.60 4.68
C ILE A 84 -11.03 1.74 3.61
N THR A 85 -11.91 0.76 3.53
CA THR A 85 -13.09 0.77 2.66
C THR A 85 -14.28 0.15 3.36
N ALA A 86 -15.50 0.51 2.95
CA ALA A 86 -16.73 -0.09 3.46
C ALA A 86 -17.77 -0.22 2.35
N LYS A 87 -18.58 -1.28 2.45
CA LYS A 87 -19.72 -1.53 1.56
C LYS A 87 -20.84 -2.20 2.34
N GLY A 88 -21.95 -1.49 2.55
CA GLY A 88 -22.98 -1.96 3.47
C GLY A 88 -22.39 -2.20 4.86
N SER A 89 -22.63 -3.39 5.42
CA SER A 89 -22.08 -3.79 6.71
C SER A 89 -20.67 -4.39 6.66
N THR A 90 -20.10 -4.56 5.46
CA THR A 90 -18.73 -5.05 5.30
C THR A 90 -17.75 -3.89 5.34
N VAL A 91 -16.71 -4.02 6.17
CA VAL A 91 -15.61 -3.06 6.31
C VAL A 91 -14.30 -3.79 6.17
N ALA A 92 -13.37 -3.23 5.44
CA ALA A 92 -12.02 -3.76 5.33
C ALA A 92 -10.97 -2.68 5.55
N ILE A 93 -9.95 -3.02 6.33
CA ILE A 93 -8.75 -2.22 6.55
C ILE A 93 -7.58 -3.03 6.02
N ALA A 94 -6.75 -2.45 5.16
CA ALA A 94 -5.49 -3.05 4.73
C ALA A 94 -4.33 -2.26 5.33
N TYR A 95 -3.27 -2.98 5.74
CA TYR A 95 -2.02 -2.41 6.22
C TYR A 95 -0.86 -2.93 5.36
N PHE A 96 0.02 -2.03 4.96
CA PHE A 96 1.13 -2.28 4.05
C PHE A 96 2.44 -1.97 4.76
N ASN A 97 3.22 -3.00 5.12
CA ASN A 97 4.48 -2.80 5.80
C ASN A 97 5.64 -3.38 4.99
N GLY A 98 6.79 -2.68 5.03
CA GLY A 98 8.03 -3.17 4.44
C GLY A 98 8.73 -4.22 5.31
N TRP A 99 8.67 -4.08 6.63
CA TRP A 99 9.45 -4.83 7.61
C TRP A 99 8.61 -5.58 8.65
N ALA A 100 7.36 -5.87 8.33
CA ALA A 100 6.46 -6.68 9.14
C ALA A 100 5.36 -7.25 8.25
N ASP A 101 4.47 -8.06 8.82
CA ASP A 101 3.26 -8.54 8.15
C ASP A 101 2.50 -7.41 7.46
N SER A 102 2.05 -7.68 6.23
CA SER A 102 1.01 -6.90 5.59
C SER A 102 -0.28 -7.71 5.56
N PHE A 103 -1.39 -7.08 5.95
CA PHE A 103 -2.62 -7.80 6.24
C PHE A 103 -3.88 -7.02 5.88
N ILE A 104 -4.98 -7.73 5.81
CA ILE A 104 -6.31 -7.15 5.90
C ILE A 104 -6.95 -7.48 7.26
N LEU A 105 -7.76 -6.56 7.74
CA LEU A 105 -8.77 -6.79 8.77
C LEU A 105 -10.14 -6.61 8.12
N LYS A 106 -10.99 -7.62 8.22
CA LYS A 106 -12.35 -7.61 7.66
C LYS A 106 -13.38 -7.82 8.74
N SER A 107 -14.42 -7.00 8.70
CA SER A 107 -15.67 -7.15 9.44
C SER A 107 -16.82 -7.30 8.45
N THR A 108 -17.76 -8.19 8.71
CA THR A 108 -18.99 -8.34 7.94
C THR A 108 -20.24 -7.91 8.73
N ASP A 109 -20.06 -7.39 9.92
CA ASP A 109 -21.09 -7.00 10.87
C ASP A 109 -20.92 -5.56 11.36
N ASN A 110 -20.57 -4.68 10.43
CA ASN A 110 -20.46 -3.23 10.67
C ASN A 110 -19.41 -2.85 11.73
N GLY A 111 -18.31 -3.64 11.82
CA GLY A 111 -17.19 -3.38 12.72
C GLY A 111 -17.34 -3.96 14.14
N ASP A 112 -18.31 -4.85 14.38
CA ASP A 112 -18.47 -5.50 15.68
C ASP A 112 -17.44 -6.62 15.90
N ASN A 113 -17.18 -7.44 14.88
CA ASN A 113 -16.18 -8.49 14.91
C ASN A 113 -15.23 -8.39 13.72
N TRP A 114 -13.97 -8.75 13.93
CA TRP A 114 -12.91 -8.61 12.95
C TRP A 114 -12.11 -9.89 12.79
N THR A 115 -11.73 -10.18 11.54
CA THR A 115 -10.81 -11.26 11.17
C THR A 115 -9.60 -10.68 10.48
N LYS A 116 -8.40 -11.03 10.95
CA LYS A 116 -7.10 -10.67 10.33
C LYS A 116 -6.68 -11.76 9.35
N THR A 117 -6.22 -11.37 8.16
CA THR A 117 -5.60 -12.26 7.17
C THR A 117 -4.34 -11.61 6.63
N ASN A 118 -3.19 -12.24 6.81
CA ASN A 118 -1.94 -11.76 6.23
C ASN A 118 -1.91 -12.07 4.74
N PHE A 119 -1.64 -11.09 3.88
CA PHE A 119 -1.32 -11.32 2.47
C PHE A 119 0.20 -11.30 2.23
N ILE A 120 0.99 -10.70 3.12
CA ILE A 120 2.43 -10.93 3.29
C ILE A 120 2.64 -11.43 4.71
N ASP A 121 3.24 -12.59 4.83
CA ASP A 121 3.70 -13.17 6.08
C ASP A 121 5.19 -12.89 6.18
N PHE A 122 5.57 -11.93 7.02
CA PHE A 122 6.97 -11.50 7.12
C PHE A 122 7.78 -12.55 7.88
N PRO A 123 8.99 -12.88 7.46
CA PRO A 123 9.71 -14.05 7.99
C PRO A 123 10.15 -13.92 9.46
N VAL A 124 10.13 -12.71 10.04
CA VAL A 124 10.57 -12.45 11.41
C VAL A 124 9.57 -11.56 12.13
N ASP A 125 9.00 -12.05 13.22
CA ASP A 125 8.14 -11.25 14.09
C ASP A 125 8.94 -10.17 14.82
N LEU A 126 8.32 -9.00 15.01
CA LEU A 126 8.87 -7.88 15.77
C LEU A 126 10.25 -7.43 15.28
N TYR A 127 10.50 -7.52 13.97
CA TYR A 127 11.76 -7.05 13.38
C TYR A 127 11.99 -5.56 13.67
N ALA A 128 13.16 -5.23 14.16
CA ALA A 128 13.62 -3.85 14.30
C ALA A 128 14.83 -3.60 13.40
N THR A 129 15.03 -2.36 12.99
CA THR A 129 16.23 -1.95 12.24
C THR A 129 17.49 -2.37 13.02
N ASP A 130 18.50 -2.85 12.32
CA ASP A 130 19.75 -3.42 12.83
C ASP A 130 19.63 -4.83 13.47
N ASP A 131 18.45 -5.46 13.45
CA ASP A 131 18.36 -6.88 13.87
C ASP A 131 19.03 -7.82 12.87
N GLY A 132 19.04 -7.44 11.59
CA GLY A 132 19.55 -8.26 10.49
C GLY A 132 18.61 -9.40 10.11
N LEU A 133 18.54 -9.68 8.83
CA LEU A 133 17.77 -10.78 8.28
C LEU A 133 18.70 -11.65 7.41
N ASP A 134 19.11 -12.80 7.94
CA ASP A 134 19.95 -13.79 7.27
C ASP A 134 19.18 -15.12 7.24
N MET A 135 18.36 -15.32 6.20
CA MET A 135 17.45 -16.46 6.08
C MET A 135 18.15 -17.71 5.55
N ASP A 136 19.24 -17.56 4.79
CA ASP A 136 20.00 -18.69 4.26
C ASP A 136 21.21 -19.06 5.14
N SER A 137 21.47 -18.28 6.19
CA SER A 137 22.53 -18.50 7.17
C SER A 137 23.94 -18.46 6.56
N ASP A 138 24.14 -17.61 5.56
CA ASP A 138 25.45 -17.41 4.93
C ASP A 138 26.32 -16.38 5.67
N GLY A 139 25.76 -15.69 6.65
CA GLY A 139 26.42 -14.69 7.46
C GLY A 139 26.34 -13.25 6.91
N SER A 140 25.53 -13.05 5.88
CA SER A 140 25.26 -11.74 5.28
C SER A 140 23.78 -11.42 5.36
N PRO A 141 23.37 -10.15 5.59
CA PRO A 141 21.98 -9.77 5.54
C PRO A 141 21.36 -9.97 4.14
N ASP A 142 20.15 -10.49 4.13
CA ASP A 142 19.39 -10.80 2.92
C ASP A 142 18.57 -9.61 2.41
N THR A 143 18.43 -9.54 1.09
CA THR A 143 17.46 -8.68 0.43
C THR A 143 16.12 -9.39 0.35
N ILE A 144 15.07 -8.73 0.77
CA ILE A 144 13.69 -9.26 0.74
C ILE A 144 12.78 -8.46 -0.18
N PHE A 145 11.72 -9.11 -0.66
CA PHE A 145 10.59 -8.43 -1.27
C PHE A 145 9.51 -8.13 -0.26
N SER A 146 8.95 -6.92 -0.35
CA SER A 146 7.85 -6.49 0.49
C SER A 146 7.08 -5.35 -0.19
N THR A 147 6.21 -4.68 0.55
CA THR A 147 5.49 -3.53 0.02
C THR A 147 6.34 -2.25 0.06
N SER A 148 5.99 -1.30 -0.80
CA SER A 148 6.52 0.07 -0.73
C SER A 148 5.84 0.92 0.36
N GLY A 149 4.99 0.33 1.20
CA GLY A 149 4.20 1.04 2.21
C GLY A 149 2.96 1.75 1.65
N SER A 150 2.74 1.73 0.33
CA SER A 150 1.54 2.33 -0.28
C SER A 150 0.68 1.29 -0.96
N GLY A 151 -0.63 1.35 -0.72
CA GLY A 151 -1.58 0.41 -1.30
C GLY A 151 -3.02 0.88 -1.22
N ALA A 152 -3.91 0.11 -1.84
CA ALA A 152 -5.34 0.34 -1.86
C ALA A 152 -6.11 -0.93 -1.53
N VAL A 153 -7.32 -0.75 -1.00
CA VAL A 153 -8.24 -1.83 -0.64
C VAL A 153 -9.62 -1.56 -1.23
N LEU A 154 -10.26 -2.61 -1.74
CA LEU A 154 -11.59 -2.57 -2.34
C LEU A 154 -12.43 -3.75 -1.85
N ILE A 155 -13.73 -3.55 -1.66
CA ILE A 155 -14.73 -4.61 -1.47
C ILE A 155 -15.56 -4.70 -2.74
N ASP A 156 -15.59 -5.88 -3.37
CA ASP A 156 -16.34 -6.11 -4.59
C ASP A 156 -17.85 -6.33 -4.36
N ASN A 157 -18.59 -6.70 -5.43
CA ASN A 157 -20.04 -6.95 -5.35
C ASN A 157 -20.40 -8.26 -4.64
N ASN A 158 -19.44 -9.11 -4.36
CA ASN A 158 -19.58 -10.38 -3.65
C ASN A 158 -19.03 -10.33 -2.22
N ASP A 159 -18.75 -9.11 -1.70
CA ASP A 159 -18.10 -8.86 -0.42
C ASP A 159 -16.67 -9.43 -0.31
N MET A 160 -16.01 -9.71 -1.45
CA MET A 160 -14.61 -10.11 -1.50
C MET A 160 -13.71 -8.89 -1.37
N VAL A 161 -12.67 -8.99 -0.56
CA VAL A 161 -11.64 -7.94 -0.41
C VAL A 161 -10.54 -8.15 -1.44
N HIS A 162 -10.18 -7.07 -2.11
CA HIS A 162 -9.09 -6.96 -3.06
C HIS A 162 -8.09 -5.93 -2.56
N VAL A 163 -6.81 -6.20 -2.75
CA VAL A 163 -5.69 -5.34 -2.34
C VAL A 163 -4.72 -5.18 -3.50
N THR A 164 -4.20 -3.97 -3.68
CA THR A 164 -3.09 -3.72 -4.59
C THR A 164 -2.06 -2.82 -3.91
N TYR A 165 -0.77 -3.04 -4.20
CA TYR A 165 0.32 -2.31 -3.57
C TYR A 165 1.55 -2.27 -4.48
N GLY A 166 2.39 -1.25 -4.29
CA GLY A 166 3.69 -1.17 -4.94
C GLY A 166 4.65 -2.20 -4.36
N ASN A 167 5.38 -2.89 -5.24
CA ASN A 167 6.46 -3.80 -4.83
C ASN A 167 7.72 -3.01 -4.48
N ASN A 168 8.47 -3.50 -3.51
CA ASN A 168 9.78 -2.94 -3.17
C ASN A 168 10.72 -4.06 -2.72
N ARG A 169 12.04 -3.84 -2.88
CA ARG A 169 13.08 -4.66 -2.28
C ARG A 169 13.73 -3.87 -1.16
N LEU A 170 14.00 -4.55 -0.06
CA LEU A 170 14.52 -3.97 1.15
C LEU A 170 15.75 -4.74 1.62
N LEU A 171 16.73 -4.03 2.17
CA LEU A 171 17.96 -4.60 2.71
C LEU A 171 18.40 -3.78 3.93
N ASP A 172 18.63 -4.47 5.04
CA ASP A 172 19.27 -3.94 6.22
C ASP A 172 20.71 -4.50 6.26
N ALA A 173 21.65 -3.76 5.64
CA ALA A 173 22.99 -4.27 5.34
C ALA A 173 24.01 -3.95 6.44
N ASP A 174 23.89 -2.82 7.13
CA ASP A 174 24.80 -2.39 8.20
C ASP A 174 24.03 -2.37 9.53
N LEU A 175 24.22 -3.43 10.30
CA LEU A 175 23.51 -3.66 11.57
C LEU A 175 23.94 -2.73 12.71
N SER A 176 24.42 -1.55 12.41
CA SER A 176 24.93 -0.59 13.41
C SER A 176 24.63 0.86 13.10
N ASP A 177 23.97 1.15 11.99
CA ASP A 177 23.79 2.51 11.51
C ASP A 177 22.35 3.07 11.73
N GLY A 178 21.42 2.26 12.21
CA GLY A 178 20.03 2.63 12.48
C GLY A 178 19.24 2.89 11.21
N SER A 179 19.66 2.32 10.06
CA SER A 179 19.04 2.56 8.77
C SER A 179 18.96 1.29 7.92
N TRP A 180 18.10 1.32 6.91
CA TRP A 180 17.97 0.27 5.91
C TRP A 180 17.85 0.90 4.50
N SER A 181 18.08 0.10 3.48
CA SER A 181 18.04 0.50 2.10
C SER A 181 16.81 -0.06 1.38
N TYR A 182 16.29 0.69 0.41
CA TYR A 182 15.32 0.21 -0.55
C TYR A 182 15.88 0.34 -1.98
N PHE A 183 15.29 -0.41 -2.90
CA PHE A 183 15.74 -0.46 -4.29
C PHE A 183 14.72 0.21 -5.20
N PRO A 184 14.90 1.49 -5.59
CA PRO A 184 13.94 2.24 -6.38
C PRO A 184 13.73 1.68 -7.80
N GLY A 185 14.66 0.86 -8.30
CA GLY A 185 14.51 0.10 -9.55
C GLY A 185 13.65 -1.17 -9.44
N THR A 186 13.03 -1.43 -8.28
CA THR A 186 12.09 -2.55 -8.16
C THR A 186 10.82 -2.25 -8.95
N ASN A 187 10.44 -3.17 -9.86
CA ASN A 187 9.27 -3.02 -10.70
C ASN A 187 8.10 -3.89 -10.19
N GLY A 188 6.91 -3.56 -10.60
CA GLY A 188 5.69 -4.35 -10.40
C GLY A 188 4.69 -3.76 -9.43
N LEU A 189 3.45 -3.72 -9.88
CA LEU A 189 2.27 -3.46 -9.06
C LEU A 189 1.65 -4.80 -8.69
N MET A 190 1.63 -5.08 -7.40
CA MET A 190 1.18 -6.35 -6.85
C MET A 190 -0.33 -6.34 -6.60
N TYR A 191 -0.91 -7.52 -6.62
CA TYR A 191 -2.33 -7.71 -6.34
C TYR A 191 -2.56 -8.98 -5.52
N TRP A 192 -3.54 -8.90 -4.62
CA TRP A 192 -4.04 -10.01 -3.84
C TRP A 192 -5.54 -9.90 -3.63
N ASN A 193 -6.23 -11.01 -3.49
CA ASN A 193 -7.60 -11.08 -3.00
C ASN A 193 -7.82 -12.25 -2.04
N GLU A 194 -8.90 -12.24 -1.30
CA GLU A 194 -9.17 -13.25 -0.25
C GLU A 194 -9.18 -14.70 -0.75
N SER A 195 -9.45 -14.95 -2.04
CA SER A 195 -9.44 -16.31 -2.60
C SER A 195 -8.04 -16.90 -2.74
N MET A 196 -7.00 -16.07 -2.66
CA MET A 196 -5.59 -16.50 -2.74
C MET A 196 -5.08 -17.05 -1.41
N GLY A 197 -5.78 -16.77 -0.31
CA GLY A 197 -5.40 -17.25 1.02
C GLY A 197 -4.29 -16.41 1.68
N SER A 198 -3.85 -16.86 2.85
CA SER A 198 -2.85 -16.18 3.68
C SER A 198 -1.42 -16.48 3.20
N GLY A 199 -0.52 -15.47 3.33
CA GLY A 199 0.92 -15.65 3.13
C GLY A 199 1.38 -15.87 1.70
N THR A 200 0.56 -15.50 0.69
CA THR A 200 0.88 -15.80 -0.72
C THR A 200 1.67 -14.70 -1.43
N ALA A 201 1.77 -13.51 -0.86
CA ALA A 201 2.13 -12.32 -1.62
C ALA A 201 3.55 -11.77 -1.37
N GLY A 202 4.41 -12.40 -0.59
CA GLY A 202 5.76 -11.84 -0.36
C GLY A 202 6.44 -12.39 0.89
N GLY A 203 7.37 -11.60 1.45
CA GLY A 203 8.12 -12.00 2.64
C GLY A 203 9.18 -13.07 2.39
N THR A 204 9.54 -13.31 1.13
CA THR A 204 10.58 -14.28 0.78
C THR A 204 11.89 -13.58 0.42
N MET A 205 12.99 -14.22 0.78
CA MET A 205 14.33 -13.85 0.35
C MET A 205 14.42 -13.80 -1.17
N VAL A 206 15.12 -12.81 -1.69
CA VAL A 206 15.36 -12.64 -3.12
C VAL A 206 16.82 -12.87 -3.42
N SER A 207 17.13 -13.83 -4.29
CA SER A 207 18.47 -13.90 -4.84
C SER A 207 18.72 -12.71 -5.78
N ALA A 208 19.95 -12.22 -5.82
CA ALA A 208 20.35 -11.09 -6.67
C ALA A 208 20.06 -11.29 -8.17
N SER A 209 19.79 -12.51 -8.60
CA SER A 209 19.44 -12.88 -9.97
C SER A 209 17.95 -12.83 -10.29
N LEU A 210 17.08 -12.60 -9.29
CA LEU A 210 15.63 -12.58 -9.47
C LEU A 210 15.10 -11.13 -9.54
N TRP A 211 15.52 -10.41 -10.58
CA TRP A 211 14.85 -9.17 -10.97
C TRP A 211 13.45 -9.45 -11.54
N ASP A 212 13.25 -10.63 -12.10
CA ASP A 212 11.98 -11.09 -12.62
C ASP A 212 11.17 -11.75 -11.51
N HIS A 213 10.24 -11.02 -10.98
CA HIS A 213 9.22 -11.54 -10.09
C HIS A 213 8.07 -12.09 -10.87
N ASP A 214 8.21 -13.21 -11.44
CA ASP A 214 7.07 -13.94 -12.00
C ASP A 214 6.48 -14.89 -10.93
N ASN A 215 5.95 -14.33 -9.86
CA ASN A 215 5.12 -15.09 -8.93
C ASN A 215 3.62 -15.03 -9.27
N GLY A 216 3.29 -14.48 -10.45
CA GLY A 216 1.92 -14.39 -10.95
C GLY A 216 1.02 -13.37 -10.23
N LEU A 217 1.58 -12.56 -9.35
CA LEU A 217 0.82 -11.56 -8.58
C LEU A 217 0.88 -10.15 -9.18
N TYR A 218 1.67 -9.94 -10.22
CA TYR A 218 1.71 -8.65 -10.91
C TYR A 218 0.47 -8.39 -11.73
N ILE A 219 -0.03 -7.17 -11.62
CA ILE A 219 -1.12 -6.70 -12.48
C ILE A 219 -0.67 -5.60 -13.45
N ALA A 220 0.47 -4.99 -13.20
CA ALA A 220 1.08 -3.97 -14.05
C ALA A 220 2.57 -3.83 -13.74
N GLN A 221 3.31 -3.26 -14.69
CA GLN A 221 4.75 -2.97 -14.58
C GLN A 221 5.04 -1.68 -15.34
N THR A 222 6.20 -1.06 -15.05
CA THR A 222 6.82 -0.12 -15.96
C THR A 222 7.16 -0.86 -17.25
N GLU A 223 6.80 -0.31 -18.39
CA GLU A 223 6.99 -0.94 -19.69
C GLU A 223 8.38 -0.59 -20.26
N ASP A 224 9.05 -1.58 -20.84
CA ASP A 224 10.23 -1.43 -21.70
C ASP A 224 9.75 -0.94 -23.07
N LEU A 225 9.75 0.38 -23.26
CA LEU A 225 9.17 1.00 -24.44
C LEU A 225 10.04 0.88 -25.70
N ASP A 226 11.34 0.83 -25.54
CA ASP A 226 12.26 0.69 -26.67
C ASP A 226 12.62 -0.78 -26.98
N GLN A 227 12.13 -1.71 -26.15
CA GLN A 227 12.33 -3.16 -26.28
C GLN A 227 13.81 -3.57 -26.22
N SER A 228 14.61 -2.84 -25.43
CA SER A 228 16.03 -3.14 -25.20
C SER A 228 16.23 -4.40 -24.36
N GLY A 229 15.22 -4.80 -23.60
CA GLY A 229 15.24 -5.91 -22.64
C GLY A 229 15.57 -5.46 -21.21
N ALA A 230 15.62 -4.15 -20.96
CA ALA A 230 15.82 -3.55 -19.65
C ALA A 230 15.05 -2.22 -19.57
N ILE A 231 14.73 -1.75 -18.37
CA ILE A 231 14.24 -0.40 -18.16
C ILE A 231 15.44 0.48 -17.82
N GLU A 232 15.78 1.41 -18.70
CA GLU A 232 16.88 2.35 -18.48
C GLU A 232 16.42 3.48 -17.57
N LEU A 233 17.08 3.58 -16.42
CA LEU A 233 16.86 4.66 -15.46
C LEU A 233 18.00 5.68 -15.48
N SER A 234 17.64 6.94 -15.31
CA SER A 234 18.58 8.03 -15.08
C SER A 234 19.37 7.82 -13.77
N VAL A 235 20.44 8.59 -13.60
CA VAL A 235 21.35 8.46 -12.44
C VAL A 235 20.62 8.55 -11.09
N ASN A 236 19.60 9.41 -10.98
CA ASN A 236 18.81 9.58 -9.76
C ASN A 236 17.47 8.80 -9.77
N GLY A 237 17.19 8.03 -10.85
CA GLY A 237 15.95 7.29 -10.99
C GLY A 237 14.70 8.16 -10.88
N GLY A 238 13.62 7.60 -10.40
CA GLY A 238 12.28 8.23 -10.33
C GLY A 238 11.99 9.02 -9.08
N GLY A 239 12.92 9.77 -8.52
CA GLY A 239 12.72 10.58 -7.32
C GLY A 239 12.76 9.76 -6.03
N ASN A 240 12.87 10.46 -4.90
CA ASN A 240 13.04 9.84 -3.59
C ASN A 240 11.69 9.67 -2.86
N TYR A 241 10.87 8.72 -3.32
CA TYR A 241 9.56 8.43 -2.71
C TYR A 241 9.58 7.26 -1.73
N GLY A 242 10.73 6.62 -1.48
CA GLY A 242 10.81 5.41 -0.66
C GLY A 242 10.13 4.19 -1.31
N SER A 243 9.90 4.22 -2.63
CA SER A 243 9.13 3.22 -3.35
C SER A 243 9.86 2.71 -4.60
N GLY A 244 9.37 1.60 -5.16
CA GLY A 244 9.79 1.09 -6.47
C GLY A 244 9.26 1.93 -7.65
N MET A 245 9.42 1.40 -8.86
CA MET A 245 9.02 2.08 -10.10
C MET A 245 7.51 2.27 -10.22
N THR A 246 6.71 1.31 -9.75
CA THR A 246 5.23 1.34 -9.74
C THR A 246 4.70 1.46 -8.32
N THR A 247 3.86 2.47 -8.04
CA THR A 247 3.44 2.79 -6.67
C THR A 247 2.15 3.63 -6.62
N PHE A 248 1.70 3.99 -5.43
CA PHE A 248 0.55 4.84 -5.14
C PHE A 248 -0.74 4.38 -5.82
N PRO A 249 -1.13 3.08 -5.70
CA PRO A 249 -2.32 2.59 -6.34
C PRO A 249 -3.59 3.11 -5.68
N ASN A 250 -4.65 3.17 -6.49
CA ASN A 250 -6.02 3.35 -6.04
C ASN A 250 -6.92 2.34 -6.75
N MET A 251 -8.02 1.96 -6.11
CA MET A 251 -8.97 0.99 -6.65
C MET A 251 -10.37 1.56 -6.74
N GLY A 252 -11.09 1.14 -7.77
CA GLY A 252 -12.51 1.42 -7.94
C GLY A 252 -13.23 0.28 -8.63
N ILE A 253 -14.55 0.29 -8.55
CA ILE A 253 -15.40 -0.76 -9.12
C ILE A 253 -16.50 -0.14 -9.98
N ASP A 254 -16.79 -0.77 -11.12
CA ASP A 254 -17.93 -0.38 -11.95
C ASP A 254 -19.18 -1.20 -11.62
N ALA A 255 -20.32 -0.78 -12.18
CA ALA A 255 -21.62 -1.41 -11.94
C ALA A 255 -21.69 -2.89 -12.39
N ASN A 256 -20.80 -3.31 -13.28
CA ASN A 256 -20.71 -4.69 -13.78
C ASN A 256 -19.73 -5.55 -12.94
N GLY A 257 -19.11 -4.98 -11.89
CA GLY A 257 -18.10 -5.65 -11.08
C GLY A 257 -16.70 -5.59 -11.66
N GLY A 258 -16.46 -4.78 -12.70
CA GLY A 258 -15.11 -4.53 -13.22
C GLY A 258 -14.28 -3.76 -12.22
N ILE A 259 -13.09 -4.30 -11.88
CA ILE A 259 -12.14 -3.69 -10.95
C ILE A 259 -11.18 -2.82 -11.74
N TRP A 260 -11.05 -1.57 -11.35
CA TRP A 260 -10.18 -0.58 -11.95
C TRP A 260 -9.08 -0.22 -10.98
N VAL A 261 -7.84 -0.14 -11.47
CA VAL A 261 -6.68 0.28 -10.67
C VAL A 261 -5.98 1.41 -11.40
N SER A 262 -5.83 2.55 -10.72
CA SER A 262 -4.92 3.62 -11.13
C SER A 262 -3.66 3.57 -10.27
N TYR A 263 -2.50 3.89 -10.83
CA TYR A 263 -1.22 3.86 -10.15
C TYR A 263 -0.24 4.81 -10.82
N SER A 264 0.81 5.23 -10.11
CA SER A 264 1.90 5.99 -10.67
C SER A 264 3.04 5.05 -11.06
N THR A 265 3.59 5.23 -12.26
CA THR A 265 4.74 4.45 -12.74
C THR A 265 5.72 5.32 -13.50
N ILE A 266 7.01 5.03 -13.40
CA ILE A 266 8.03 5.62 -14.24
C ILE A 266 7.68 5.32 -15.71
N VAL A 267 7.90 6.27 -16.59
CA VAL A 267 7.77 6.08 -18.03
C VAL A 267 9.15 6.13 -18.63
N GLU A 268 9.57 5.02 -19.24
CA GLU A 268 10.90 4.91 -19.84
C GLU A 268 11.14 6.01 -20.87
N GLY A 269 12.33 6.62 -20.82
CA GLY A 269 12.70 7.70 -21.72
C GLY A 269 12.08 9.07 -21.40
N VAL A 270 11.18 9.16 -20.41
CA VAL A 270 10.63 10.43 -19.92
C VAL A 270 11.50 10.94 -18.77
N THR A 271 12.50 11.74 -19.14
CA THR A 271 13.55 12.18 -18.23
C THR A 271 14.09 13.56 -18.60
N ASN A 272 14.56 14.32 -17.61
CA ASN A 272 15.34 15.55 -17.85
C ASN A 272 16.86 15.28 -17.96
N GLY A 273 17.27 14.00 -17.92
CA GLY A 273 18.65 13.53 -17.95
C GLY A 273 19.24 13.22 -16.57
N ASP A 274 18.67 13.77 -15.51
CA ASP A 274 19.05 13.50 -14.12
C ASP A 274 18.03 12.61 -13.40
N GLN A 275 16.75 12.77 -13.70
CA GLN A 275 15.63 12.12 -13.04
C GLN A 275 14.59 11.64 -14.06
N ASP A 276 13.98 10.48 -13.77
CA ASP A 276 12.87 9.92 -14.54
C ASP A 276 11.55 10.35 -13.92
N PHE A 277 10.52 10.53 -14.76
CA PHE A 277 9.21 11.01 -14.33
C PHE A 277 8.16 9.91 -14.36
N ARG A 278 7.21 10.02 -13.42
CA ARG A 278 6.06 9.13 -13.32
C ARG A 278 4.86 9.73 -14.00
N HIS A 279 4.12 8.88 -14.69
CA HIS A 279 2.77 9.15 -15.13
C HIS A 279 1.77 8.29 -14.37
N ILE A 280 0.50 8.67 -14.44
CA ILE A 280 -0.59 7.85 -13.91
C ILE A 280 -1.09 6.93 -15.00
N HIS A 281 -1.09 5.66 -14.69
CA HIS A 281 -1.59 4.60 -15.55
C HIS A 281 -2.84 3.98 -14.95
N ILE A 282 -3.64 3.34 -15.80
CA ILE A 282 -4.86 2.62 -15.41
C ILE A 282 -4.84 1.24 -16.06
N THR A 283 -5.21 0.23 -15.27
CA THR A 283 -5.51 -1.13 -15.73
C THR A 283 -6.87 -1.57 -15.19
N LYS A 284 -7.45 -2.60 -15.79
CA LYS A 284 -8.78 -3.12 -15.44
C LYS A 284 -8.83 -4.63 -15.48
N SER A 285 -9.54 -5.22 -14.52
CA SER A 285 -10.00 -6.61 -14.54
C SER A 285 -11.52 -6.68 -14.69
N THR A 286 -12.02 -7.61 -15.50
CA THR A 286 -13.45 -7.91 -15.66
C THR A 286 -13.85 -9.30 -15.17
N ASP A 287 -12.93 -10.02 -14.55
CA ASP A 287 -13.07 -11.41 -14.12
C ASP A 287 -12.65 -11.60 -12.66
N GLY A 288 -12.84 -10.56 -11.83
CA GLY A 288 -12.58 -10.61 -10.39
C GLY A 288 -11.09 -10.62 -10.03
N GLY A 289 -10.23 -10.04 -10.87
CA GLY A 289 -8.80 -9.93 -10.63
C GLY A 289 -7.97 -11.10 -11.17
N THR A 290 -8.57 -12.00 -11.96
CA THR A 290 -7.87 -13.15 -12.54
C THR A 290 -6.98 -12.73 -13.71
N THR A 291 -7.49 -11.84 -14.58
CA THR A 291 -6.71 -11.24 -15.67
C THR A 291 -6.86 -9.73 -15.69
N TRP A 292 -5.88 -9.04 -16.26
CA TRP A 292 -5.81 -7.59 -16.30
C TRP A 292 -5.55 -7.10 -17.73
N SER A 293 -6.13 -5.97 -18.09
CA SER A 293 -5.89 -5.34 -19.38
C SER A 293 -4.47 -4.77 -19.43
N ALA A 294 -3.94 -4.54 -20.63
CA ALA A 294 -2.80 -3.67 -20.80
C ALA A 294 -3.05 -2.32 -20.13
N SER A 295 -2.01 -1.75 -19.55
CA SER A 295 -2.06 -0.45 -18.90
C SER A 295 -2.22 0.68 -19.92
N VAL A 296 -2.88 1.75 -19.51
CA VAL A 296 -3.08 2.95 -20.31
C VAL A 296 -2.55 4.14 -19.54
N ASP A 297 -1.60 4.88 -20.12
CA ASP A 297 -1.17 6.17 -19.62
C ASP A 297 -2.31 7.20 -19.77
N VAL A 298 -2.76 7.76 -18.65
CA VAL A 298 -3.86 8.75 -18.62
C VAL A 298 -3.38 10.17 -18.35
N THR A 299 -2.08 10.34 -18.19
CA THR A 299 -1.40 11.63 -18.08
C THR A 299 -0.27 11.75 -19.10
N PRO A 300 -0.50 11.32 -20.38
CA PRO A 300 0.56 11.36 -21.38
C PRO A 300 0.99 12.80 -21.64
N HIS A 301 2.10 12.94 -22.34
CA HIS A 301 2.67 14.22 -22.71
C HIS A 301 1.63 15.22 -23.20
N ASP A 302 1.64 16.38 -22.60
CA ASP A 302 1.06 17.57 -23.20
C ASP A 302 2.08 18.27 -24.11
N ASP A 303 1.70 19.44 -24.66
CA ASP A 303 2.54 20.26 -25.57
C ASP A 303 3.88 20.73 -24.96
N TRP A 304 4.16 20.39 -23.68
CA TRP A 304 5.37 20.75 -22.92
C TRP A 304 6.44 19.66 -22.89
N GLY A 305 6.31 18.62 -23.70
CA GLY A 305 7.34 17.60 -23.89
C GLY A 305 7.39 16.50 -22.83
N GLY A 306 6.37 16.40 -21.96
CA GLY A 306 6.17 15.23 -21.10
C GLY A 306 7.03 15.14 -19.84
N MET A 307 7.91 16.10 -19.61
CA MET A 307 8.69 16.18 -18.37
C MET A 307 7.83 16.71 -17.23
N GLN A 308 6.91 15.86 -16.77
CA GLN A 308 5.96 16.18 -15.72
C GLN A 308 5.85 14.98 -14.79
N GLU A 309 6.13 15.23 -13.52
CA GLU A 309 5.87 14.23 -12.48
C GLU A 309 4.38 14.21 -12.16
N CYS A 310 3.71 13.06 -12.35
CA CYS A 310 2.30 12.86 -12.03
C CYS A 310 2.17 11.75 -10.99
N VAL A 311 1.90 12.14 -9.75
CA VAL A 311 1.89 11.23 -8.60
C VAL A 311 0.70 11.48 -7.68
N TYR A 312 0.57 10.64 -6.65
CA TYR A 312 -0.45 10.74 -5.60
C TYR A 312 -1.87 10.82 -6.17
N GLY A 313 -2.14 10.00 -7.19
CA GLY A 313 -3.49 9.85 -7.72
C GLY A 313 -4.46 9.49 -6.61
N SER A 314 -5.63 10.13 -6.59
CA SER A 314 -6.75 9.76 -5.72
C SER A 314 -7.98 9.57 -6.61
N MET A 315 -8.34 8.32 -6.81
CA MET A 315 -9.44 7.91 -7.69
C MET A 315 -10.73 7.74 -6.89
N TYR A 316 -11.85 8.25 -7.42
CA TYR A 316 -13.16 7.99 -6.85
C TYR A 316 -13.50 6.49 -6.99
N PRO A 317 -13.89 5.81 -5.90
CA PRO A 317 -13.99 4.34 -5.89
C PRO A 317 -15.17 3.78 -6.70
N VAL A 318 -16.13 4.59 -7.10
CA VAL A 318 -17.24 4.19 -7.98
C VAL A 318 -16.94 4.64 -9.40
N VAL A 319 -16.82 3.68 -10.32
CA VAL A 319 -16.59 3.94 -11.73
C VAL A 319 -17.91 3.79 -12.49
N ASP A 320 -18.35 4.85 -13.12
CA ASP A 320 -19.52 4.86 -14.01
C ASP A 320 -19.10 4.89 -15.48
N ASP A 321 -19.51 5.89 -16.24
CA ASP A 321 -19.07 6.14 -17.62
C ASP A 321 -17.67 6.79 -17.69
N LYS A 322 -17.13 7.20 -16.56
CA LYS A 322 -15.83 7.89 -16.43
C LYS A 322 -15.10 7.49 -15.16
N ILE A 323 -13.79 7.48 -15.26
CA ILE A 323 -12.92 7.51 -14.09
C ILE A 323 -12.73 8.96 -13.67
N ARG A 324 -12.94 9.24 -12.38
CA ARG A 324 -12.69 10.55 -11.76
C ARG A 324 -11.55 10.44 -10.82
N MET A 325 -10.57 11.31 -11.05
CA MET A 325 -9.33 11.29 -10.27
C MET A 325 -8.80 12.71 -10.09
N VAL A 326 -8.18 12.97 -8.96
CA VAL A 326 -7.30 14.11 -8.74
C VAL A 326 -5.89 13.58 -8.53
N TYR A 327 -4.87 14.33 -8.92
CA TYR A 327 -3.47 13.94 -8.76
C TYR A 327 -2.59 15.19 -8.64
N GLN A 328 -1.41 15.00 -8.09
CA GLN A 328 -0.39 16.04 -8.06
C GLN A 328 0.37 16.02 -9.38
N LYS A 329 0.55 17.19 -9.96
CA LYS A 329 1.32 17.40 -11.17
C LYS A 329 2.39 18.45 -10.90
N ASP A 330 3.62 18.10 -11.15
CA ASP A 330 4.77 18.99 -11.04
C ASP A 330 5.41 19.18 -12.41
N PHE A 331 5.86 20.42 -12.67
CA PHE A 331 6.54 20.79 -13.90
C PHE A 331 7.99 21.07 -13.58
N GLU A 332 8.88 20.35 -14.20
CA GLU A 332 10.33 20.58 -14.13
C GLU A 332 10.84 21.49 -15.25
#